data_597d3fb9b2a7308235c223918c0a4dc2
#
_entry.id   597d3fb9b2a7308235c223918c0a4dc2
#
_cell.length_a   1.000
_cell.length_b   1.000
_cell.length_c   1.000
_cell.angle_alpha   90.00
_cell.angle_beta   90.00
_cell.angle_gamma   90.00
#
_symmetry.space_group_name_H-M   'P 1'
#
loop_
_entity.id
_entity.type
_entity.pdbx_description
1 polymer ?
#
loop_
_entity_poly.entity_id
_entity_poly.type
_entity_poly.pdbx_seq_one_letter_code
_entity_poly.pdbx_strand_id
1 'polypeptide(L)'
;MEFAQKYPGYTADNRSINTPVEAGVIPLCDALNSLPGVFTIWSCEGHPERASRPFVTFVAPKELAFKVHRAIEERGQDLGLNFNWWLTANFRDDGSMQYTIEPNDYRVSKGALHRWWSSRRWSHRVMLKDLSRLATLVQQG
;
A
#
# COMPACT_ATOMS: atom_id res chain seq x y z
N MET A 1 7.22 13.72 -14.13
CA MET A 1 6.54 13.58 -15.42
C MET A 1 6.18 12.14 -15.72
N GLU A 2 7.14 11.25 -15.63
CA GLU A 2 6.84 9.83 -15.80
C GLU A 2 5.81 9.33 -14.80
N PHE A 3 5.89 9.81 -13.57
CA PHE A 3 4.92 9.40 -12.55
C PHE A 3 3.51 9.83 -12.89
N ALA A 4 3.34 11.04 -13.43
CA ALA A 4 2.01 11.53 -13.77
C ALA A 4 1.34 10.65 -14.83
N GLN A 5 2.12 10.11 -15.76
CA GLN A 5 1.59 9.21 -16.79
C GLN A 5 1.39 7.80 -16.25
N LYS A 6 2.31 7.35 -15.39
CA LYS A 6 2.28 6.01 -14.85
C LYS A 6 1.17 5.83 -13.80
N TYR A 7 0.86 6.88 -13.08
CA TYR A 7 -0.12 6.82 -12.00
C TYR A 7 -1.25 7.84 -12.24
N PRO A 8 -2.04 7.65 -13.29
CA PRO A 8 -3.05 8.64 -13.66
C PRO A 8 -4.11 8.87 -12.59
N GLY A 9 -4.47 7.84 -11.83
CA GLY A 9 -5.42 7.98 -10.74
C GLY A 9 -4.89 8.87 -9.64
N TYR A 10 -3.62 8.76 -9.35
CA TYR A 10 -2.97 9.57 -8.33
C TYR A 10 -3.01 11.05 -8.69
N THR A 11 -2.70 11.35 -9.94
CA THR A 11 -2.72 12.73 -10.42
C THR A 11 -4.13 13.25 -10.60
N ALA A 12 -5.06 12.40 -11.02
CA ALA A 12 -6.44 12.78 -11.24
C ALA A 12 -7.15 13.19 -9.97
N ASP A 13 -6.72 12.68 -8.84
CA ASP A 13 -7.29 13.06 -7.56
C ASP A 13 -6.90 14.49 -7.15
N ASN A 14 -5.97 15.06 -7.83
CA ASN A 14 -5.57 16.44 -7.71
C ASN A 14 -4.93 16.87 -6.39
N ARG A 15 -5.07 16.09 -5.36
CA ARG A 15 -4.43 16.42 -4.08
C ARG A 15 -2.93 16.34 -4.17
N SER A 16 -2.48 15.52 -5.07
CA SER A 16 -1.09 15.15 -5.13
C SER A 16 -0.42 15.50 -6.43
N ILE A 17 -1.03 16.40 -7.17
CA ILE A 17 -0.52 16.71 -8.50
C ILE A 17 0.93 17.19 -8.44
N ASN A 18 1.29 17.86 -7.36
CA ASN A 18 2.64 18.32 -7.12
C ASN A 18 3.36 17.53 -6.04
N THR A 19 2.77 16.43 -5.59
CA THR A 19 3.35 15.58 -4.55
C THR A 19 3.77 14.27 -5.19
N PRO A 20 5.06 14.00 -5.30
CA PRO A 20 5.52 12.78 -5.92
C PRO A 20 5.16 11.56 -5.08
N VAL A 21 5.07 10.41 -5.73
CA VAL A 21 4.96 9.13 -5.02
C VAL A 21 6.25 8.93 -4.25
N GLU A 22 6.13 8.59 -2.97
CA GLU A 22 7.30 8.43 -2.12
C GLU A 22 8.15 7.23 -2.53
N ALA A 23 9.46 7.37 -2.43
CA ALA A 23 10.40 6.37 -2.93
C ALA A 23 10.16 4.97 -2.35
N GLY A 24 9.81 4.89 -1.07
CA GLY A 24 9.67 3.61 -0.38
C GLY A 24 8.49 2.78 -0.86
N VAL A 25 7.49 3.40 -1.48
CA VAL A 25 6.30 2.69 -1.94
C VAL A 25 6.31 2.47 -3.45
N ILE A 26 7.28 3.05 -4.16
CA ILE A 26 7.38 2.91 -5.62
C ILE A 26 7.45 1.45 -6.07
N PRO A 27 8.26 0.57 -5.45
CA PRO A 27 8.33 -0.81 -5.92
C PRO A 27 6.97 -1.52 -5.88
N LEU A 28 6.19 -1.29 -4.84
CA LEU A 28 4.86 -1.90 -4.74
C LEU A 28 3.90 -1.28 -5.75
N CYS A 29 3.93 0.04 -5.92
CA CYS A 29 3.12 0.71 -6.93
C CYS A 29 3.46 0.19 -8.33
N ASP A 30 4.75 0.05 -8.63
CA ASP A 30 5.20 -0.47 -9.93
C ASP A 30 4.71 -1.89 -10.16
N ALA A 31 4.81 -2.74 -9.15
CA ALA A 31 4.36 -4.12 -9.26
C ALA A 31 2.86 -4.18 -9.55
N LEU A 32 2.07 -3.39 -8.83
CA LEU A 32 0.63 -3.34 -9.05
C LEU A 32 0.30 -2.81 -10.44
N ASN A 33 0.93 -1.71 -10.83
CA ASN A 33 0.65 -1.09 -12.13
C ASN A 33 1.12 -1.92 -13.32
N SER A 34 1.93 -2.95 -13.08
CA SER A 34 2.33 -3.88 -14.13
C SER A 34 1.25 -4.91 -14.45
N LEU A 35 0.25 -5.06 -13.59
CA LEU A 35 -0.85 -5.99 -13.81
C LEU A 35 -1.90 -5.38 -14.72
N PRO A 36 -2.53 -6.19 -15.60
CA PRO A 36 -3.52 -5.67 -16.54
C PRO A 36 -4.72 -5.05 -15.81
N GLY A 37 -5.05 -3.81 -16.16
CA GLY A 37 -6.21 -3.13 -15.61
C GLY A 37 -6.06 -2.65 -14.18
N VAL A 38 -4.85 -2.64 -13.64
CA VAL A 38 -4.59 -2.18 -12.28
C VAL A 38 -3.93 -0.81 -12.32
N PHE A 39 -4.49 0.13 -11.55
CA PHE A 39 -3.99 1.49 -11.47
C PHE A 39 -3.96 1.94 -10.02
N THR A 40 -2.79 2.34 -9.54
CA THR A 40 -2.67 2.90 -8.19
C THR A 40 -3.26 4.30 -8.15
N ILE A 41 -3.91 4.64 -7.03
CA ILE A 41 -4.60 5.92 -6.86
C ILE A 41 -3.90 6.77 -5.80
N TRP A 42 -3.69 6.21 -4.62
CA TRP A 42 -3.06 6.87 -3.49
C TRP A 42 -2.05 5.95 -2.86
N SER A 43 -1.02 6.52 -2.29
CA SER A 43 0.00 5.74 -1.61
C SER A 43 0.74 6.56 -0.57
N CYS A 44 1.31 5.87 0.41
CA CYS A 44 2.17 6.46 1.43
C CYS A 44 3.14 5.39 1.90
N GLU A 45 4.41 5.75 2.06
CA GLU A 45 5.40 4.79 2.57
C GLU A 45 5.35 4.65 4.10
N GLY A 46 4.58 5.50 4.76
CA GLY A 46 4.47 5.50 6.20
C GLY A 46 5.49 6.41 6.87
N HIS A 47 5.06 7.07 7.93
CA HIS A 47 5.89 8.01 8.68
C HIS A 47 5.66 7.81 10.16
N PRO A 48 6.51 7.01 10.85
CA PRO A 48 6.29 6.69 12.26
C PRO A 48 6.21 7.91 13.16
N GLU A 49 6.96 8.97 12.83
CA GLU A 49 6.98 10.20 13.61
C GLU A 49 5.67 10.98 13.55
N ARG A 50 4.84 10.71 12.54
CA ARG A 50 3.53 11.37 12.35
C ARG A 50 2.37 10.41 12.56
N ALA A 51 2.64 9.20 13.02
CA ALA A 51 1.63 8.16 13.16
C ALA A 51 0.90 7.88 11.85
N SER A 52 1.57 8.07 10.73
CA SER A 52 1.04 7.82 9.39
C SER A 52 1.40 6.41 8.97
N ARG A 53 0.40 5.58 8.67
CA ARG A 53 0.63 4.19 8.24
C ARG A 53 0.92 4.13 6.76
N PRO A 54 1.73 3.16 6.32
CA PRO A 54 1.91 2.94 4.90
C PRO A 54 0.65 2.34 4.29
N PHE A 55 0.40 2.63 3.03
CA PHE A 55 -0.70 2.01 2.29
C PHE A 55 -0.53 2.26 0.80
N VAL A 56 -1.18 1.42 0.01
CA VAL A 56 -1.35 1.64 -1.43
C VAL A 56 -2.80 1.32 -1.76
N THR A 57 -3.49 2.30 -2.32
CA THR A 57 -4.87 2.15 -2.78
C THR A 57 -4.86 2.09 -4.31
N PHE A 58 -5.61 1.16 -4.86
CA PHE A 58 -5.62 0.93 -6.31
C PHE A 58 -6.99 0.46 -6.79
N VAL A 59 -7.24 0.62 -8.07
CA VAL A 59 -8.40 0.02 -8.75
C VAL A 59 -7.89 -1.14 -9.59
N ALA A 60 -8.73 -2.17 -9.74
CA ALA A 60 -8.33 -3.39 -10.42
C ALA A 60 -9.57 -4.21 -10.79
N PRO A 61 -9.44 -5.12 -11.76
CA PRO A 61 -10.44 -6.18 -11.91
C PRO A 61 -10.53 -6.96 -10.60
N LYS A 62 -11.73 -7.30 -10.20
CA LYS A 62 -11.97 -8.00 -8.94
C LYS A 62 -11.12 -9.27 -8.81
N GLU A 63 -10.98 -10.00 -9.90
CA GLU A 63 -10.24 -11.27 -9.91
C GLU A 63 -8.76 -11.04 -9.58
N LEU A 64 -8.18 -9.96 -10.08
CA LEU A 64 -6.78 -9.64 -9.77
C LEU A 64 -6.62 -9.18 -8.33
N ALA A 65 -7.57 -8.38 -7.84
CA ALA A 65 -7.56 -7.95 -6.45
C ALA A 65 -7.64 -9.17 -5.52
N PHE A 66 -8.48 -10.14 -5.87
CA PHE A 66 -8.61 -11.36 -5.09
C PHE A 66 -7.30 -12.18 -5.10
N LYS A 67 -6.63 -12.26 -6.24
CA LYS A 67 -5.33 -12.94 -6.32
C LYS A 67 -4.29 -12.28 -5.42
N VAL A 68 -4.26 -10.96 -5.41
CA VAL A 68 -3.34 -10.23 -4.53
C VAL A 68 -3.67 -10.51 -3.07
N HIS A 69 -4.94 -10.47 -2.72
CA HIS A 69 -5.40 -10.80 -1.38
C HIS A 69 -4.93 -12.20 -0.97
N ARG A 70 -5.18 -13.20 -1.82
CA ARG A 70 -4.79 -14.58 -1.55
C ARG A 70 -3.27 -14.72 -1.40
N ALA A 71 -2.52 -14.02 -2.24
CA ALA A 71 -1.06 -14.07 -2.16
C ALA A 71 -0.56 -13.53 -0.82
N ILE A 72 -1.13 -12.44 -0.34
CA ILE A 72 -0.75 -11.88 0.96
C ILE A 72 -1.08 -12.87 2.08
N GLU A 73 -2.29 -13.43 2.06
CA GLU A 73 -2.72 -14.35 3.11
C GLU A 73 -1.93 -15.66 3.12
N GLU A 74 -1.63 -16.20 1.96
CA GLU A 74 -1.03 -17.52 1.86
C GLU A 74 0.50 -17.51 1.89
N ARG A 75 1.13 -16.46 1.36
CA ARG A 75 2.59 -16.44 1.20
C ARG A 75 3.29 -15.33 1.95
N GLY A 76 2.53 -14.44 2.60
CA GLY A 76 3.14 -13.30 3.27
C GLY A 76 4.17 -13.71 4.31
N GLN A 77 3.85 -14.71 5.12
CA GLN A 77 4.77 -15.18 6.16
C GLN A 77 6.01 -15.84 5.57
N ASP A 78 5.83 -16.60 4.49
CA ASP A 78 6.95 -17.29 3.85
C ASP A 78 7.97 -16.30 3.25
N LEU A 79 7.50 -15.13 2.85
CA LEU A 79 8.37 -14.08 2.34
C LEU A 79 9.02 -13.26 3.45
N GLY A 80 8.70 -13.55 4.70
CA GLY A 80 9.33 -12.90 5.82
C GLY A 80 8.82 -11.49 6.11
N LEU A 81 7.55 -11.23 5.86
CA LEU A 81 6.96 -9.95 6.24
C LEU A 81 7.06 -9.76 7.74
N ASN A 82 7.48 -8.58 8.15
CA ASN A 82 7.66 -8.25 9.57
C ASN A 82 6.35 -7.88 10.25
N PHE A 83 5.41 -7.33 9.50
CA PHE A 83 4.10 -6.94 10.01
C PHE A 83 3.02 -7.75 9.33
N ASN A 84 1.85 -7.75 9.93
CA ASN A 84 0.68 -8.36 9.31
C ASN A 84 0.08 -7.37 8.32
N TRP A 85 -0.21 -7.83 7.13
CA TRP A 85 -0.78 -7.03 6.05
C TRP A 85 -2.09 -7.65 5.58
N TRP A 86 -2.97 -6.82 5.09
CA TRP A 86 -4.19 -7.29 4.45
C TRP A 86 -4.55 -6.39 3.28
N LEU A 87 -5.51 -6.87 2.49
CA LEU A 87 -6.12 -6.09 1.43
C LEU A 87 -7.58 -5.86 1.83
N THR A 88 -8.00 -4.60 1.80
CA THR A 88 -9.38 -4.23 2.07
C THR A 88 -10.02 -3.69 0.80
N ALA A 89 -11.35 -3.67 0.77
CA ALA A 89 -12.11 -3.19 -0.37
C ALA A 89 -13.12 -2.14 0.09
N ASN A 90 -13.25 -1.07 -0.67
CA ASN A 90 -14.19 0.01 -0.40
C ASN A 90 -14.86 0.46 -1.68
N PHE A 91 -16.02 1.06 -1.56
CA PHE A 91 -16.70 1.66 -2.70
C PHE A 91 -16.12 3.04 -3.00
N ARG A 92 -16.01 3.33 -4.28
CA ARG A 92 -15.76 4.69 -4.76
C ARG A 92 -17.10 5.42 -4.91
N ASP A 93 -17.04 6.72 -5.12
CA ASP A 93 -18.24 7.55 -5.25
C ASP A 93 -19.14 7.11 -6.40
N ASP A 94 -18.56 6.55 -7.44
CA ASP A 94 -19.33 6.08 -8.62
C ASP A 94 -19.84 4.65 -8.47
N GLY A 95 -19.66 4.04 -7.30
CA GLY A 95 -20.11 2.68 -7.03
C GLY A 95 -19.13 1.59 -7.43
N SER A 96 -18.03 1.94 -8.08
CA SER A 96 -16.99 0.97 -8.38
C SER A 96 -16.16 0.70 -7.12
N MET A 97 -15.33 -0.34 -7.18
CA MET A 97 -14.53 -0.76 -6.03
C MET A 97 -13.11 -0.25 -6.12
N GLN A 98 -12.56 0.08 -4.97
CA GLN A 98 -11.13 0.29 -4.82
C GLN A 98 -10.61 -0.61 -3.71
N TYR A 99 -9.32 -0.91 -3.77
CA TYR A 99 -8.68 -1.82 -2.86
C TYR A 99 -7.48 -1.14 -2.20
N THR A 100 -7.20 -1.52 -0.96
CA THR A 100 -6.07 -0.94 -0.23
C THR A 100 -5.26 -2.05 0.41
N ILE A 101 -3.95 -2.04 0.15
CA ILE A 101 -2.99 -2.88 0.87
C ILE A 101 -2.46 -2.04 2.01
N GLU A 102 -2.62 -2.51 3.22
CA GLU A 102 -2.21 -1.77 4.41
C GLU A 102 -1.88 -2.74 5.54
N PRO A 103 -1.13 -2.28 6.55
CA PRO A 103 -0.88 -3.14 7.71
C PRO A 103 -2.16 -3.39 8.49
N ASN A 104 -2.34 -4.64 8.89
CA ASN A 104 -3.36 -5.04 9.85
C ASN A 104 -2.62 -5.54 11.09
N ASP A 105 -2.01 -4.61 11.81
CA ASP A 105 -1.07 -4.93 12.86
C ASP A 105 -1.14 -3.83 13.93
N TYR A 106 -1.40 -4.24 15.16
CA TYR A 106 -1.55 -3.28 16.26
C TYR A 106 -0.28 -2.47 16.51
N ARG A 107 0.87 -2.97 16.10
CA ARG A 107 2.16 -2.27 16.25
C ARG A 107 2.27 -1.08 15.31
N VAL A 108 1.41 -1.02 14.30
CA VAL A 108 1.39 0.05 13.31
C VAL A 108 0.07 0.81 13.49
N SER A 109 0.01 1.59 14.56
CA SER A 109 -1.23 2.27 14.93
C SER A 109 -1.38 3.59 14.21
N LYS A 110 -2.63 3.97 13.97
CA LYS A 110 -2.98 5.27 13.40
C LYS A 110 -2.91 6.39 14.41
N GLY A 111 -3.14 6.10 15.67
CA GLY A 111 -3.41 7.14 16.66
C GLY A 111 -2.18 7.74 17.27
N ALA A 112 -2.17 9.07 17.42
CA ALA A 112 -1.16 9.77 18.17
C ALA A 112 -1.10 9.29 19.62
N LEU A 113 -2.27 8.94 20.16
CA LEU A 113 -2.38 8.45 21.52
C LEU A 113 -1.67 7.11 21.70
N HIS A 114 -1.85 6.21 20.74
CA HIS A 114 -1.16 4.93 20.77
C HIS A 114 0.35 5.12 20.66
N ARG A 115 0.80 6.02 19.80
CA ARG A 115 2.21 6.33 19.63
C ARG A 115 2.80 6.87 20.93
N TRP A 116 2.02 7.65 21.67
CA TRP A 116 2.43 8.20 22.94
C TRP A 116 2.53 7.12 24.02
N TRP A 117 1.55 6.20 24.04
CA TRP A 117 1.49 5.11 25.00
C TRP A 117 2.60 4.09 24.81
N SER A 118 2.75 3.65 23.57
CA SER A 118 3.71 2.63 23.28
C SER A 118 5.04 3.28 23.07
N SER A 119 5.78 3.74 23.78
CA SER A 119 7.07 4.36 23.55
C SER A 119 7.82 3.74 22.35
N ARG A 120 7.21 2.81 21.65
CA ARG A 120 7.80 2.13 20.50
C ARG A 120 7.14 2.57 19.23
N ARG A 121 7.86 3.32 18.44
CA ARG A 121 7.47 3.57 17.05
C ARG A 121 7.95 2.40 16.24
N TRP A 122 7.15 2.03 15.25
CA TRP A 122 7.63 1.01 14.32
C TRP A 122 8.79 1.58 13.50
N SER A 123 9.70 0.69 13.08
CA SER A 123 10.87 1.09 12.31
C SER A 123 10.51 1.35 10.86
N HIS A 124 10.78 2.55 10.38
CA HIS A 124 10.58 2.91 8.98
C HIS A 124 11.40 2.00 8.06
N ARG A 125 12.63 1.72 8.48
CA ARG A 125 13.53 0.84 7.70
C ARG A 125 12.94 -0.57 7.54
N VAL A 126 12.37 -1.11 8.61
CA VAL A 126 11.75 -2.44 8.56
C VAL A 126 10.50 -2.41 7.68
N MET A 127 9.73 -1.32 7.77
CA MET A 127 8.54 -1.16 6.95
C MET A 127 8.88 -1.10 5.46
N LEU A 128 9.97 -0.42 5.10
CA LEU A 128 10.41 -0.38 3.70
C LEU A 128 10.76 -1.76 3.18
N LYS A 129 11.32 -2.61 4.04
CA LYS A 129 11.58 -4.01 3.65
C LYS A 129 10.29 -4.76 3.37
N ASP A 130 9.27 -4.54 4.18
CA ASP A 130 7.97 -5.17 3.95
C ASP A 130 7.36 -4.70 2.64
N LEU A 131 7.41 -3.39 2.36
CA LEU A 131 6.88 -2.86 1.11
C LEU A 131 7.59 -3.48 -0.11
N SER A 132 8.90 -3.66 -0.03
CA SER A 132 9.67 -4.30 -1.07
C SER A 132 9.28 -5.77 -1.26
N ARG A 133 9.06 -6.48 -0.15
CA ARG A 133 8.63 -7.88 -0.20
C ARG A 133 7.22 -8.04 -0.75
N LEU A 134 6.34 -7.11 -0.42
CA LEU A 134 5.00 -7.09 -0.99
C LEU A 134 5.06 -6.90 -2.52
N ALA A 135 5.96 -6.06 -3.00
CA ALA A 135 6.17 -5.89 -4.43
C ALA A 135 6.56 -7.21 -5.10
N THR A 136 7.49 -7.93 -4.49
CA THR A 136 7.90 -9.24 -4.98
C THR A 136 6.74 -10.21 -5.01
N LEU A 137 5.94 -10.21 -3.95
CA LEU A 137 4.79 -11.10 -3.84
C LEU A 137 3.75 -10.83 -4.92
N VAL A 138 3.48 -9.57 -5.21
CA VAL A 138 2.55 -9.18 -6.27
C VAL A 138 3.06 -9.64 -7.65
N GLN A 139 4.37 -9.51 -7.88
CA GLN A 139 4.97 -9.91 -9.15
C GLN A 139 4.95 -11.40 -9.38
N GLN A 140 5.02 -12.19 -8.32
CA GLN A 140 5.00 -13.66 -8.40
C GLN A 140 3.60 -14.21 -8.59
N GLY A 141 2.60 -13.44 -8.25
CA GLY A 141 1.22 -13.84 -8.39
C GLY A 141 0.71 -13.76 -9.80
#